data_e2ddb4f4b686e827f48a5ac7495a621a
#
_entry.id   e2ddb4f4b686e827f48a5ac7495a621a
#
_cell.length_a   1.000
_cell.length_b   1.000
_cell.length_c   1.000
_cell.angle_alpha   90.00
_cell.angle_beta   90.00
_cell.angle_gamma   90.00
#
_symmetry.space_group_name_H-M   'P 1'
#
loop_
_entity.id
_entity.type
_entity.pdbx_description
1 polymer ?
#
loop_
_entity_poly.entity_id
_entity_poly.type
_entity_poly.pdbx_seq_one_letter_code
_entity_poly.pdbx_strand_id
1 'polypeptide(L)'
;MFVYSLAGLQVDGGALPEMELPDNEVTARTGVYQLLARLVSVPDEDAYTAALAGEWGDRLTDAGKLLGFPFSFGNGTIDASVSREDFQAEFLRVFEVGATGGPPASLFGGAYGGDRMQRLEEVVRFYEYFGLTTSAEDPRPADHLATELE
;
A
#
# COMPACT_ATOMS: atom_id res chain seq x y z
N MET A 1 4.61 7.48 8.71
CA MET A 1 5.35 8.64 8.18
C MET A 1 6.82 8.23 8.06
N PHE A 2 7.19 7.76 6.88
CA PHE A 2 8.58 7.36 6.62
C PHE A 2 9.45 8.60 6.48
N VAL A 3 10.53 8.67 7.25
CA VAL A 3 11.55 9.71 7.09
C VAL A 3 12.66 9.11 6.25
N TYR A 4 12.71 9.47 4.97
CA TYR A 4 13.81 9.10 4.09
C TYR A 4 15.05 9.88 4.48
N SER A 5 16.08 9.20 5.00
CA SER A 5 17.40 9.79 5.17
C SER A 5 18.34 9.19 4.14
N LEU A 6 18.65 9.95 3.10
CA LEU A 6 19.61 9.61 2.03
C LEU A 6 21.06 9.94 2.44
N ALA A 7 21.45 9.69 3.68
CA ALA A 7 22.82 9.92 4.10
C ALA A 7 23.65 8.64 3.93
N GLY A 8 24.37 8.53 2.78
CA GLY A 8 25.52 7.65 2.67
C GLY A 8 25.56 6.63 1.53
N LEU A 9 24.85 6.82 0.43
CA LEU A 9 25.04 5.98 -0.75
C LEU A 9 26.20 6.49 -1.59
N GLN A 10 27.40 5.94 -1.38
CA GLN A 10 28.50 6.05 -2.33
C GLN A 10 28.48 4.81 -3.22
N VAL A 11 27.88 4.92 -4.40
CA VAL A 11 27.90 3.87 -5.43
C VAL A 11 29.05 4.20 -6.37
N ASP A 12 30.13 3.43 -6.26
CA ASP A 12 31.23 3.48 -7.23
C ASP A 12 30.78 2.90 -8.57
N GLY A 13 30.83 3.73 -9.61
CA GLY A 13 31.00 3.32 -10.98
C GLY A 13 29.78 2.88 -11.76
N GLY A 14 29.00 3.81 -12.21
CA GLY A 14 27.99 3.64 -13.25
C GLY A 14 26.75 4.49 -12.94
N ALA A 15 26.81 5.76 -13.33
CA ALA A 15 25.66 6.64 -13.24
C ALA A 15 24.50 6.01 -13.99
N LEU A 16 23.50 5.52 -13.24
CA LEU A 16 22.17 5.32 -13.82
C LEU A 16 21.76 6.67 -14.41
N PRO A 17 21.17 6.71 -15.61
CA PRO A 17 20.68 7.96 -16.16
C PRO A 17 19.76 8.60 -15.12
N GLU A 18 20.10 9.80 -14.67
CA GLU A 18 19.19 10.63 -13.88
C GLU A 18 17.93 10.85 -14.70
N MET A 19 16.94 9.99 -14.46
CA MET A 19 15.61 10.19 -15.00
C MET A 19 14.93 11.17 -14.05
N GLU A 20 15.19 12.47 -14.27
CA GLU A 20 14.44 13.54 -13.61
C GLU A 20 12.98 13.42 -14.07
N LEU A 21 12.18 12.69 -13.30
CA LEU A 21 10.74 12.72 -13.46
C LEU A 21 10.27 14.14 -13.10
N PRO A 22 9.37 14.75 -13.89
CA PRO A 22 8.77 16.02 -13.54
C PRO A 22 8.18 15.96 -12.12
N ASP A 23 8.38 16.96 -11.30
CA ASP A 23 7.91 17.02 -9.90
C ASP A 23 6.44 16.65 -9.73
N ASN A 24 5.61 16.98 -10.72
CA ASN A 24 4.19 16.63 -10.75
C ASN A 24 3.95 15.12 -10.92
N GLU A 25 4.79 14.41 -11.68
CA GLU A 25 4.66 12.96 -11.88
C GLU A 25 5.10 12.19 -10.63
N VAL A 26 6.20 12.59 -10.01
CA VAL A 26 6.66 12.03 -8.73
C VAL A 26 5.59 12.20 -7.67
N THR A 27 5.06 13.42 -7.53
CA THR A 27 3.99 13.73 -6.58
C THR A 27 2.72 12.89 -6.85
N ALA A 28 2.33 12.76 -8.12
CA ALA A 28 1.17 11.95 -8.48
C ALA A 28 1.38 10.46 -8.16
N ARG A 29 2.56 9.90 -8.46
CA ARG A 29 2.90 8.51 -8.12
C ARG A 29 2.89 8.27 -6.62
N THR A 30 3.53 9.16 -5.85
CA THR A 30 3.52 9.09 -4.38
C THR A 30 2.09 9.12 -3.85
N GLY A 31 1.25 10.01 -4.36
CA GLY A 31 -0.16 10.08 -3.97
C GLY A 31 -0.93 8.80 -4.28
N VAL A 32 -0.65 8.14 -5.40
CA VAL A 32 -1.26 6.84 -5.74
C VAL A 32 -0.83 5.75 -4.76
N TYR A 33 0.48 5.64 -4.45
CA TYR A 33 0.95 4.64 -3.51
C TYR A 33 0.37 4.84 -2.11
N GLN A 34 0.33 6.08 -1.62
CA GLN A 34 -0.31 6.41 -0.34
C GLN A 34 -1.80 6.07 -0.32
N LEU A 35 -2.51 6.35 -1.42
CA LEU A 35 -3.92 5.99 -1.57
C LEU A 35 -4.12 4.47 -1.55
N LEU A 36 -3.30 3.72 -2.27
CA LEU A 36 -3.34 2.27 -2.30
C LEU A 36 -2.98 1.67 -0.93
N ALA A 37 -1.94 2.19 -0.26
CA ALA A 37 -1.59 1.78 1.10
C ALA A 37 -2.77 1.95 2.05
N ARG A 38 -3.50 3.06 1.94
CA ARG A 38 -4.69 3.33 2.72
C ARG A 38 -5.83 2.34 2.45
N LEU A 39 -6.04 1.99 1.17
CA LEU A 39 -7.08 1.02 0.76
C LEU A 39 -6.81 -0.40 1.25
N VAL A 40 -5.54 -0.79 1.42
CA VAL A 40 -5.14 -2.11 1.92
C VAL A 40 -4.77 -2.08 3.42
N SER A 41 -5.10 -1.03 4.12
CA SER A 41 -5.03 -0.94 5.58
C SER A 41 -6.40 -1.17 6.22
N VAL A 42 -6.42 -1.62 7.47
CA VAL A 42 -7.69 -1.80 8.20
C VAL A 42 -8.46 -0.48 8.19
N PRO A 43 -9.72 -0.48 7.69
CA PRO A 43 -10.47 0.75 7.54
C PRO A 43 -10.76 1.40 8.89
N ASP A 44 -10.44 2.68 9.02
CA ASP A 44 -10.87 3.55 10.11
C ASP A 44 -12.15 4.32 9.75
N GLU A 45 -12.55 5.27 10.59
CA GLU A 45 -13.75 6.10 10.38
C GLU A 45 -13.69 6.90 9.08
N ASP A 46 -12.52 7.48 8.77
CA ASP A 46 -12.34 8.30 7.56
C ASP A 46 -12.41 7.43 6.30
N ALA A 47 -11.80 6.24 6.34
CA ALA A 47 -11.83 5.28 5.23
C ALA A 47 -13.26 4.77 4.98
N TYR A 48 -14.01 4.49 6.03
CA TYR A 48 -15.41 4.08 5.93
C TYR A 48 -16.27 5.20 5.33
N THR A 49 -16.11 6.43 5.80
CA THR A 49 -16.85 7.60 5.29
C THR A 49 -16.55 7.84 3.81
N ALA A 50 -15.27 7.76 3.42
CA ALA A 50 -14.86 7.89 2.02
C ALA A 50 -15.40 6.76 1.13
N ALA A 51 -15.52 5.55 1.67
CA ALA A 51 -16.12 4.41 0.96
C ALA A 51 -17.62 4.60 0.74
N LEU A 52 -18.36 5.14 1.73
CA LEU A 52 -19.77 5.49 1.59
C LEU A 52 -19.98 6.58 0.53
N ALA A 53 -19.09 7.58 0.49
CA ALA A 53 -19.15 8.68 -0.46
C ALA A 53 -18.66 8.33 -1.87
N GLY A 54 -18.02 7.17 -2.07
CA GLY A 54 -17.42 6.79 -3.37
C GLY A 54 -16.12 7.53 -3.69
N GLU A 55 -15.53 8.25 -2.74
CA GLU A 55 -14.35 9.09 -2.95
C GLU A 55 -13.11 8.30 -3.44
N TRP A 56 -12.97 7.02 -3.06
CA TRP A 56 -11.84 6.20 -3.47
C TRP A 56 -11.78 6.01 -4.98
N GLY A 57 -12.93 5.74 -5.62
CA GLY A 57 -13.02 5.57 -7.05
C GLY A 57 -12.65 6.84 -7.81
N ASP A 58 -13.13 7.99 -7.34
CA ASP A 58 -12.85 9.29 -7.93
C ASP A 58 -11.37 9.64 -7.81
N ARG A 59 -10.77 9.50 -6.62
CA ARG A 59 -9.34 9.77 -6.38
C ARG A 59 -8.43 8.90 -7.23
N LEU A 60 -8.72 7.59 -7.33
CA LEU A 60 -7.96 6.67 -8.17
C LEU A 60 -8.11 7.01 -9.66
N THR A 61 -9.31 7.35 -10.09
CA THR A 61 -9.57 7.76 -11.48
C THR A 61 -8.79 9.03 -11.84
N ASP A 62 -8.77 10.02 -10.97
CA ASP A 62 -8.05 11.27 -11.21
C ASP A 62 -6.53 11.07 -11.17
N ALA A 63 -6.03 10.26 -10.25
CA ALA A 63 -4.64 9.87 -10.21
C ALA A 63 -4.21 9.11 -11.48
N GLY A 64 -5.05 8.21 -11.99
CA GLY A 64 -4.81 7.51 -13.25
C GLY A 64 -4.69 8.46 -14.44
N LYS A 65 -5.55 9.46 -14.51
CA LYS A 65 -5.46 10.50 -15.56
C LYS A 65 -4.13 11.24 -15.52
N LEU A 66 -3.68 11.65 -14.32
CA LEU A 66 -2.40 12.34 -14.14
C LEU A 66 -1.20 11.49 -14.57
N LEU A 67 -1.27 10.18 -14.35
CA LEU A 67 -0.21 9.24 -14.71
C LEU A 67 -0.32 8.70 -16.15
N GLY A 68 -1.29 9.15 -16.92
CA GLY A 68 -1.52 8.65 -18.28
C GLY A 68 -2.07 7.21 -18.34
N PHE A 69 -2.59 6.68 -17.24
CA PHE A 69 -3.27 5.38 -17.15
C PHE A 69 -4.78 5.60 -16.99
N PRO A 70 -5.54 5.76 -18.06
CA PRO A 70 -6.98 5.98 -17.95
C PRO A 70 -7.65 4.67 -17.52
N PHE A 71 -7.87 4.52 -16.24
CA PHE A 71 -8.74 3.50 -15.69
C PHE A 71 -9.92 4.16 -15.00
N SER A 72 -11.08 3.52 -15.09
CA SER A 72 -12.27 3.92 -14.37
C SER A 72 -12.57 2.86 -13.33
N PHE A 73 -12.52 3.24 -12.07
CA PHE A 73 -13.14 2.43 -11.03
C PHE A 73 -14.64 2.73 -11.04
N GLY A 74 -15.46 1.70 -11.08
CA GLY A 74 -16.91 1.87 -10.87
C GLY A 74 -17.16 2.63 -9.57
N ASN A 75 -18.40 3.02 -9.32
CA ASN A 75 -18.77 3.90 -8.20
C ASN A 75 -18.37 3.44 -6.79
N GLY A 76 -17.59 2.42 -6.63
CA GLY A 76 -16.88 1.99 -5.41
C GLY A 76 -17.55 2.28 -4.05
N THR A 77 -18.86 2.55 -4.07
CA THR A 77 -19.64 2.85 -2.87
C THR A 77 -20.05 1.57 -2.18
N ILE A 78 -19.96 1.56 -0.87
CA ILE A 78 -20.59 0.53 -0.06
C ILE A 78 -22.06 0.90 0.21
N ASP A 79 -22.91 -0.12 0.45
CA ASP A 79 -24.29 0.12 0.83
C ASP A 79 -24.35 0.83 2.19
N ALA A 80 -25.13 1.90 2.27
CA ALA A 80 -25.31 2.68 3.49
C ALA A 80 -25.92 1.89 4.65
N SER A 81 -26.49 0.71 4.41
CA SER A 81 -26.97 -0.20 5.46
C SER A 81 -25.87 -1.02 6.13
N VAL A 82 -24.67 -1.06 5.55
CA VAL A 82 -23.50 -1.75 6.13
C VAL A 82 -22.92 -0.87 7.22
N SER A 83 -22.84 -1.38 8.45
CA SER A 83 -22.20 -0.64 9.54
C SER A 83 -20.67 -0.58 9.35
N ARG A 84 -20.01 0.37 10.00
CA ARG A 84 -18.54 0.44 10.00
C ARG A 84 -17.93 -0.84 10.56
N GLU A 85 -18.51 -1.37 11.62
CA GLU A 85 -18.05 -2.59 12.27
C GLU A 85 -18.15 -3.80 11.32
N ASP A 86 -19.22 -3.92 10.57
CA ASP A 86 -19.40 -4.98 9.56
C ASP A 86 -18.40 -4.80 8.40
N PHE A 87 -18.17 -3.57 7.97
CA PHE A 87 -17.18 -3.26 6.93
C PHE A 87 -15.75 -3.63 7.36
N GLN A 88 -15.36 -3.27 8.59
CA GLN A 88 -14.07 -3.67 9.16
C GLN A 88 -13.97 -5.20 9.35
N ALA A 89 -15.02 -5.84 9.84
CA ALA A 89 -15.04 -7.28 10.03
C ALA A 89 -14.88 -8.02 8.70
N GLU A 90 -15.53 -7.53 7.64
CA GLU A 90 -15.40 -8.12 6.31
C GLU A 90 -14.00 -7.89 5.72
N PHE A 91 -13.41 -6.72 5.92
CA PHE A 91 -12.02 -6.46 5.55
C PHE A 91 -11.07 -7.46 6.21
N LEU A 92 -11.16 -7.58 7.53
CA LEU A 92 -10.34 -8.53 8.28
C LEU A 92 -10.55 -9.98 7.82
N ARG A 93 -11.80 -10.36 7.55
CA ARG A 93 -12.13 -11.70 7.06
C ARG A 93 -11.49 -12.00 5.70
N VAL A 94 -11.48 -11.03 4.80
CA VAL A 94 -10.98 -11.20 3.43
C VAL A 94 -9.46 -11.13 3.36
N PHE A 95 -8.85 -10.22 4.11
CA PHE A 95 -7.46 -9.85 3.92
C PHE A 95 -6.50 -10.30 5.03
N GLU A 96 -6.97 -10.38 6.27
CA GLU A 96 -6.08 -10.55 7.43
C GLU A 96 -6.23 -11.93 8.09
N VAL A 97 -7.44 -12.29 8.49
CA VAL A 97 -7.69 -13.45 9.35
C VAL A 97 -8.19 -14.63 8.53
N GLY A 98 -9.17 -14.39 7.66
CA GLY A 98 -9.84 -15.45 6.91
C GLY A 98 -10.64 -16.41 7.79
N ALA A 99 -10.94 -17.56 7.18
CA ALA A 99 -11.53 -18.72 7.84
C ALA A 99 -10.51 -19.89 7.88
N THR A 100 -10.99 -21.12 8.05
CA THR A 100 -10.11 -22.30 7.98
C THR A 100 -9.34 -22.31 6.64
N GLY A 101 -8.03 -22.16 6.71
CA GLY A 101 -7.15 -22.09 5.51
C GLY A 101 -6.53 -20.72 5.25
N GLY A 102 -6.84 -19.71 6.05
CA GLY A 102 -6.32 -18.35 5.94
C GLY A 102 -7.22 -17.38 5.16
N PRO A 103 -6.83 -16.14 5.00
CA PRO A 103 -7.61 -15.13 4.29
C PRO A 103 -7.67 -15.43 2.79
N PRO A 104 -8.83 -15.22 2.13
CA PRO A 104 -8.98 -15.43 0.68
C PRO A 104 -8.01 -14.61 -0.18
N ALA A 105 -7.64 -13.42 0.28
CA ALA A 105 -6.73 -12.50 -0.42
C ALA A 105 -5.76 -11.89 0.60
N SER A 106 -4.77 -12.66 1.05
CA SER A 106 -3.80 -12.19 2.04
C SER A 106 -3.05 -10.95 1.56
N LEU A 107 -2.84 -9.98 2.44
CA LEU A 107 -2.00 -8.80 2.20
C LEU A 107 -0.52 -9.04 2.57
N PHE A 108 -0.15 -10.24 2.96
CA PHE A 108 1.22 -10.60 3.32
C PHE A 108 1.92 -11.31 2.17
N GLY A 109 3.07 -10.81 1.75
CA GLY A 109 3.87 -11.38 0.65
C GLY A 109 4.23 -12.85 0.88
N GLY A 110 4.50 -13.23 2.11
CA GLY A 110 4.80 -14.61 2.50
C GLY A 110 3.64 -15.60 2.35
N ALA A 111 2.42 -15.15 2.06
CA ALA A 111 1.27 -16.02 1.80
C ALA A 111 1.27 -16.60 0.37
N TYR A 112 2.02 -16.02 -0.56
CA TYR A 112 1.97 -16.33 -2.00
C TYR A 112 3.06 -17.28 -2.50
N GLY A 113 3.61 -18.10 -1.66
CA GLY A 113 4.53 -19.17 -2.02
C GLY A 113 5.90 -19.06 -1.37
N GLY A 114 6.58 -20.20 -1.26
CA GLY A 114 7.89 -20.30 -0.62
C GLY A 114 7.83 -20.33 0.91
N ASP A 115 9.00 -20.15 1.51
CA ASP A 115 9.13 -20.01 2.96
C ASP A 115 8.79 -18.56 3.36
N ARG A 116 7.77 -18.38 4.19
CA ARG A 116 7.36 -17.07 4.67
C ARG A 116 8.49 -16.29 5.35
N MET A 117 9.32 -16.97 6.12
CA MET A 117 10.44 -16.32 6.81
C MET A 117 11.51 -15.88 5.82
N GLN A 118 11.80 -16.69 4.81
CA GLN A 118 12.72 -16.32 3.74
C GLN A 118 12.22 -15.08 2.99
N ARG A 119 10.92 -15.02 2.68
CA ARG A 119 10.33 -13.87 2.00
C ARG A 119 10.42 -12.59 2.84
N LEU A 120 10.11 -12.69 4.13
CA LEU A 120 10.23 -11.57 5.06
C LEU A 120 11.69 -11.08 5.15
N GLU A 121 12.66 -12.00 5.25
CA GLU A 121 14.08 -11.65 5.25
C GLU A 121 14.51 -10.96 3.95
N GLU A 122 14.01 -11.40 2.79
CA GLU A 122 14.29 -10.77 1.50
C GLU A 122 13.81 -9.33 1.48
N VAL A 123 12.58 -9.07 1.93
CA VAL A 123 11.99 -7.72 1.99
C VAL A 123 12.78 -6.83 2.96
N VAL A 124 13.12 -7.33 4.16
CA VAL A 124 13.91 -6.58 5.14
C VAL A 124 15.29 -6.23 4.59
N ARG A 125 15.98 -7.18 3.95
CA ARG A 125 17.28 -6.90 3.30
C ARG A 125 17.19 -5.88 2.19
N PHE A 126 16.09 -5.91 1.42
CA PHE A 126 15.82 -4.90 0.40
C PHE A 126 15.68 -3.51 1.03
N TYR A 127 14.91 -3.37 2.10
CA TYR A 127 14.77 -2.11 2.82
C TYR A 127 16.13 -1.62 3.36
N GLU A 128 16.87 -2.49 4.03
CA GLU A 128 18.21 -2.17 4.54
C GLU A 128 19.16 -1.70 3.44
N TYR A 129 19.13 -2.36 2.27
CA TYR A 129 19.95 -1.99 1.12
C TYR A 129 19.67 -0.55 0.64
N PHE A 130 18.43 -0.10 0.67
CA PHE A 130 18.03 1.25 0.32
C PHE A 130 18.03 2.23 1.50
N GLY A 131 18.49 1.82 2.67
CA GLY A 131 18.50 2.65 3.87
C GLY A 131 17.10 2.92 4.43
N LEU A 132 16.11 2.08 4.10
CA LEU A 132 14.75 2.17 4.61
C LEU A 132 14.64 1.37 5.91
N THR A 133 13.84 1.85 6.84
CA THR A 133 13.53 1.15 8.08
C THR A 133 12.03 1.19 8.32
N THR A 134 11.49 0.08 8.81
CA THR A 134 10.10 0.05 9.27
C THR A 134 9.94 0.89 10.53
N SER A 135 8.81 1.57 10.65
CA SER A 135 8.53 2.38 11.84
C SER A 135 8.31 1.47 13.06
N ALA A 136 8.93 1.80 14.19
CA ALA A 136 8.66 1.10 15.45
C ALA A 136 7.24 1.37 15.99
N GLU A 137 6.56 2.39 15.48
CA GLU A 137 5.19 2.75 15.85
C GLU A 137 4.15 1.99 15.01
N ASP A 138 4.57 1.39 13.89
CA ASP A 138 3.71 0.60 13.02
C ASP A 138 3.93 -0.88 13.29
N PRO A 139 2.94 -1.59 13.85
CA PRO A 139 3.07 -3.01 14.18
C PRO A 139 3.00 -3.93 12.94
N ARG A 140 2.75 -3.38 11.74
CA ARG A 140 2.66 -4.18 10.51
C ARG A 140 3.99 -4.81 10.15
N PRO A 141 4.03 -6.09 9.75
CA PRO A 141 5.23 -6.73 9.21
C PRO A 141 5.74 -6.04 7.94
N ALA A 142 7.03 -6.17 7.67
CA ALA A 142 7.65 -5.58 6.49
C ALA A 142 7.10 -6.13 5.17
N ASP A 143 6.60 -7.37 5.14
CA ASP A 143 5.99 -8.02 3.99
C ASP A 143 4.48 -7.77 3.85
N HIS A 144 3.93 -6.82 4.62
CA HIS A 144 2.54 -6.40 4.45
C HIS A 144 2.44 -5.41 3.30
N LEU A 145 1.48 -5.62 2.38
CA LEU A 145 1.33 -4.80 1.17
C LEU A 145 1.23 -3.29 1.47
N ALA A 146 0.53 -2.89 2.52
CA ALA A 146 0.48 -1.47 2.90
C ALA A 146 1.87 -0.92 3.28
N THR A 147 2.71 -1.72 3.96
CA THR A 147 4.08 -1.34 4.31
C THR A 147 4.96 -1.22 3.07
N GLU A 148 4.78 -2.13 2.09
CA GLU A 148 5.53 -2.07 0.82
C GLU A 148 5.12 -0.89 -0.08
N LEU A 149 3.89 -0.36 0.10
CA LEU A 149 3.37 0.78 -0.67
C LEU A 149 3.71 2.15 -0.05
N GLU A 150 4.04 2.22 1.23
CA GLU A 150 4.43 3.45 1.93
C GLU A 150 5.90 3.79 1.73
#